data_d529ea4417f66e9adb239945400b2fe6
#
_entry.id   d529ea4417f66e9adb239945400b2fe6
#
_cell.length_a   1.000
_cell.length_b   1.000
_cell.length_c   1.000
_cell.angle_alpha   90.00
_cell.angle_beta   90.00
_cell.angle_gamma   90.00
#
_symmetry.space_group_name_H-M   'P 1'
#
loop_
_entity.id
_entity.type
_entity.pdbx_description
1 polymer ?
#
loop_
_entity_poly.entity_id
_entity_poly.type
_entity_poly.pdbx_seq_one_letter_code
_entity_poly.pdbx_strand_id
1 'polypeptide(L)'
;MVKVVDGLPEQVLGEFPQGISLEEADGNSVILDIGGGNYATYAHFQPNSILVNEGDRVSRGDVLALVGNSGNSLAPHLHFHVMSVPLSLASNGLPYVVDSFTVTGRTLGTDEAEAEGTPLKIILVDPPGMVTEAMPLDQTVVSFEQSSP
;
A
#
# COMPACT_ATOMS: atom_id res chain seq x y z
N MET A 1 9.57 13.15 -5.72
CA MET A 1 9.36 12.58 -4.37
C MET A 1 9.28 13.70 -3.35
N VAL A 2 8.43 13.58 -2.33
CA VAL A 2 8.17 14.67 -1.38
C VAL A 2 8.69 14.31 0.02
N LYS A 3 8.53 13.07 0.46
CA LYS A 3 8.90 12.64 1.80
C LYS A 3 9.29 11.17 1.81
N VAL A 4 10.31 10.84 2.60
CA VAL A 4 10.71 9.46 2.91
C VAL A 4 10.82 9.34 4.43
N VAL A 5 10.24 8.29 5.00
CA VAL A 5 10.40 7.89 6.40
C VAL A 5 10.89 6.45 6.40
N ASP A 6 12.00 6.16 7.07
CA ASP A 6 12.58 4.82 7.14
C ASP A 6 13.21 4.57 8.51
N GLY A 7 13.45 3.30 8.84
CA GLY A 7 14.11 2.87 10.06
C GLY A 7 13.19 2.59 11.25
N LEU A 8 11.86 2.77 11.10
CA LEU A 8 10.91 2.35 12.12
C LEU A 8 10.77 0.82 12.14
N PRO A 9 10.68 0.20 13.33
CA PRO A 9 10.64 -1.27 13.44
C PRO A 9 9.35 -1.87 12.91
N GLU A 10 9.41 -3.15 12.55
CA GLU A 10 8.22 -3.97 12.29
C GLU A 10 7.41 -4.18 13.58
N GLN A 11 6.10 -4.26 13.46
CA GLN A 11 5.20 -4.64 14.54
C GLN A 11 5.08 -6.15 14.67
N VAL A 12 4.61 -6.61 15.82
CA VAL A 12 4.32 -8.03 16.04
C VAL A 12 3.06 -8.41 15.29
N LEU A 13 3.14 -9.45 14.48
CA LEU A 13 2.01 -9.92 13.67
C LEU A 13 0.80 -10.27 14.57
N GLY A 14 -0.36 -9.73 14.24
CA GLY A 14 -1.62 -9.96 14.95
C GLY A 14 -1.77 -9.21 16.28
N GLU A 15 -0.79 -8.39 16.68
CA GLU A 15 -0.88 -7.59 17.90
C GLU A 15 -1.12 -6.11 17.54
N PHE A 16 -2.09 -5.47 18.22
CA PHE A 16 -2.29 -4.04 18.05
C PHE A 16 -1.06 -3.27 18.55
N PRO A 17 -0.44 -2.43 17.71
CA PRO A 17 0.70 -1.64 18.10
C PRO A 17 0.39 -0.76 19.31
N GLN A 18 1.33 -0.64 20.24
CA GLN A 18 1.20 0.18 21.44
C GLN A 18 2.17 1.36 21.34
N GLY A 19 1.69 2.56 21.73
CA GLY A 19 2.54 3.74 21.84
C GLY A 19 2.98 4.35 20.51
N ILE A 20 2.38 3.98 19.39
CA ILE A 20 2.62 4.58 18.08
C ILE A 20 2.05 6.01 18.10
N SER A 21 2.88 6.99 17.78
CA SER A 21 2.44 8.37 17.61
C SER A 21 1.69 8.56 16.28
N LEU A 22 0.95 9.67 16.15
CA LEU A 22 0.28 9.98 14.88
C LEU A 22 1.28 10.18 13.73
N GLU A 23 2.45 10.72 14.03
CA GLU A 23 3.52 10.94 13.05
C GLU A 23 4.14 9.62 12.56
N GLU A 24 4.08 8.56 13.38
CA GLU A 24 4.61 7.22 13.08
C GLU A 24 3.53 6.28 12.54
N ALA A 25 2.28 6.72 12.43
CA ALA A 25 1.16 5.84 12.04
C ALA A 25 1.36 5.19 10.66
N ASP A 26 1.91 5.90 9.69
CA ASP A 26 2.22 5.36 8.37
C ASP A 26 3.44 4.41 8.36
N GLY A 27 4.20 4.36 9.45
CA GLY A 27 5.44 3.58 9.50
C GLY A 27 6.48 4.08 8.50
N ASN A 28 7.30 3.15 7.99
CA ASN A 28 8.23 3.45 6.91
C ASN A 28 7.43 3.70 5.63
N SER A 29 7.65 4.85 5.01
CA SER A 29 6.76 5.33 3.96
C SER A 29 7.44 6.23 2.94
N VAL A 30 6.84 6.29 1.77
CA VAL A 30 7.23 7.18 0.66
C VAL A 30 5.99 7.96 0.21
N ILE A 31 6.13 9.28 0.12
CA ILE A 31 5.11 10.15 -0.47
C ILE A 31 5.63 10.67 -1.80
N LEU A 32 4.88 10.44 -2.86
CA LEU A 32 5.16 10.92 -4.21
C LEU A 32 4.28 12.13 -4.54
N ASP A 33 4.87 13.15 -5.17
CA ASP A 33 4.12 14.15 -5.92
C ASP A 33 3.77 13.54 -7.29
N ILE A 34 2.49 13.30 -7.53
CA ILE A 34 1.97 12.73 -8.77
C ILE A 34 1.46 13.80 -9.74
N GLY A 35 1.70 15.08 -9.43
CA GLY A 35 1.28 16.21 -10.24
C GLY A 35 -0.14 16.72 -9.91
N GLY A 36 -0.46 17.90 -10.45
CA GLY A 36 -1.78 18.51 -10.24
C GLY A 36 -2.09 18.92 -8.79
N GLY A 37 -1.10 18.95 -7.90
CA GLY A 37 -1.30 19.17 -6.47
C GLY A 37 -1.80 17.93 -5.74
N ASN A 38 -1.63 16.74 -6.32
CA ASN A 38 -2.01 15.46 -5.75
C ASN A 38 -0.76 14.68 -5.33
N TYR A 39 -0.92 13.88 -4.30
CA TYR A 39 0.16 13.08 -3.70
C TYR A 39 -0.32 11.65 -3.51
N ALA A 40 0.61 10.69 -3.65
CA ALA A 40 0.37 9.28 -3.38
C ALA A 40 1.25 8.82 -2.23
N THR A 41 0.65 8.20 -1.22
CA THR A 41 1.35 7.59 -0.09
C THR A 41 1.45 6.08 -0.30
N TYR A 42 2.63 5.55 -0.04
CA TYR A 42 2.94 4.12 0.07
C TYR A 42 3.52 3.89 1.46
N ALA A 43 2.88 3.08 2.28
CA ALA A 43 3.21 2.99 3.70
C ALA A 43 3.35 1.54 4.20
N HIS A 44 3.80 1.41 5.46
CA HIS A 44 4.08 0.17 6.19
C HIS A 44 5.20 -0.67 5.58
N PHE A 45 6.20 -0.03 4.98
CA PHE A 45 7.36 -0.73 4.42
C PHE A 45 8.25 -1.38 5.49
N GLN A 46 9.04 -2.37 5.07
CA GLN A 46 10.08 -2.96 5.91
C GLN A 46 11.16 -1.92 6.25
N PRO A 47 11.74 -1.95 7.47
CA PRO A 47 12.81 -1.05 7.84
C PRO A 47 14.05 -1.24 6.96
N ASN A 48 14.66 -0.13 6.55
CA ASN A 48 15.86 -0.09 5.71
C ASN A 48 15.68 -0.74 4.31
N SER A 49 14.44 -0.84 3.82
CA SER A 49 14.15 -1.40 2.50
C SER A 49 13.88 -0.35 1.43
N ILE A 50 13.76 0.93 1.80
CA ILE A 50 13.44 2.00 0.87
C ILE A 50 14.66 2.29 -0.03
N LEU A 51 14.46 2.24 -1.33
CA LEU A 51 15.50 2.37 -2.36
C LEU A 51 15.60 3.77 -2.96
N VAL A 52 14.78 4.70 -2.50
CA VAL A 52 14.62 6.03 -3.08
C VAL A 52 14.81 7.11 -2.01
N ASN A 53 15.23 8.30 -2.43
CA ASN A 53 15.49 9.43 -1.53
C ASN A 53 14.55 10.60 -1.84
N GLU A 54 14.40 11.52 -0.88
CA GLU A 54 13.71 12.78 -1.12
C GLU A 54 14.35 13.53 -2.30
N GLY A 55 13.51 14.05 -3.19
CA GLY A 55 13.94 14.72 -4.42
C GLY A 55 14.10 13.81 -5.63
N ASP A 56 14.17 12.48 -5.48
CA ASP A 56 14.27 11.56 -6.60
C ASP A 56 13.02 11.60 -7.47
N ARG A 57 13.20 11.30 -8.75
CA ARG A 57 12.11 11.01 -9.69
C ARG A 57 12.00 9.53 -9.89
N VAL A 58 10.78 9.03 -9.90
CA VAL A 58 10.47 7.61 -10.14
C VAL A 58 9.55 7.47 -11.34
N SER A 59 9.67 6.34 -12.02
CA SER A 59 8.84 5.94 -13.15
C SER A 59 7.93 4.78 -12.75
N ARG A 60 6.89 4.53 -13.54
CA ARG A 60 6.07 3.32 -13.38
C ARG A 60 6.95 2.07 -13.47
N GLY A 61 6.83 1.19 -12.49
CA GLY A 61 7.60 -0.06 -12.39
C GLY A 61 8.88 0.04 -11.56
N ASP A 62 9.30 1.24 -11.16
CA ASP A 62 10.43 1.37 -10.23
C ASP A 62 10.07 0.78 -8.88
N VAL A 63 10.97 -0.01 -8.32
CA VAL A 63 10.82 -0.56 -6.97
C VAL A 63 11.10 0.53 -5.95
N LEU A 64 10.13 0.80 -5.07
CA LEU A 64 10.27 1.80 -4.01
C LEU A 64 10.85 1.17 -2.73
N ALA A 65 10.31 0.04 -2.30
CA ALA A 65 10.65 -0.63 -1.07
C ALA A 65 10.07 -2.06 -1.04
N LEU A 66 10.25 -2.76 0.08
CA LEU A 66 9.60 -4.03 0.37
C LEU A 66 8.38 -3.81 1.28
N VAL A 67 7.28 -4.49 0.99
CA VAL A 67 6.07 -4.49 1.83
C VAL A 67 6.42 -5.05 3.20
N GLY A 68 6.00 -4.35 4.25
CA GLY A 68 6.28 -4.69 5.65
C GLY A 68 5.09 -4.47 6.57
N ASN A 69 5.36 -4.32 7.86
CA ASN A 69 4.40 -4.20 8.95
C ASN A 69 4.79 -3.10 9.95
N SER A 70 5.42 -2.02 9.51
CA SER A 70 5.84 -0.92 10.38
C SER A 70 4.70 0.07 10.66
N GLY A 71 4.81 0.87 11.72
CA GLY A 71 3.79 1.85 12.08
C GLY A 71 2.53 1.25 12.70
N ASN A 72 1.35 1.81 12.41
CA ASN A 72 0.08 1.31 12.93
C ASN A 72 -0.49 0.22 12.01
N SER A 73 0.09 -0.96 12.06
CA SER A 73 -0.22 -2.10 11.20
C SER A 73 -0.31 -3.39 12.00
N LEU A 74 -1.28 -4.25 11.69
CA LEU A 74 -1.49 -5.56 12.31
C LEU A 74 -0.82 -6.70 11.55
N ALA A 75 -0.66 -6.56 10.25
CA ALA A 75 -0.11 -7.59 9.36
C ALA A 75 0.60 -6.92 8.16
N PRO A 76 1.58 -7.59 7.54
CA PRO A 76 2.26 -7.07 6.37
C PRO A 76 1.29 -6.76 5.23
N HIS A 77 1.20 -5.50 4.83
CA HIS A 77 0.40 -5.03 3.71
C HIS A 77 0.96 -3.74 3.14
N LEU A 78 0.54 -3.37 1.94
CA LEU A 78 0.77 -2.05 1.38
C LEU A 78 -0.45 -1.17 1.69
N HIS A 79 -0.25 -0.15 2.51
CA HIS A 79 -1.21 0.94 2.59
C HIS A 79 -0.92 1.94 1.46
N PHE A 80 -1.92 2.17 0.62
CA PHE A 80 -1.85 3.11 -0.49
C PHE A 80 -3.08 4.01 -0.52
N HIS A 81 -2.86 5.32 -0.61
CA HIS A 81 -3.94 6.25 -0.91
C HIS A 81 -3.43 7.48 -1.67
N VAL A 82 -4.36 8.16 -2.36
CA VAL A 82 -4.11 9.46 -3.01
C VAL A 82 -4.70 10.56 -2.14
N MET A 83 -3.99 11.68 -2.03
CA MET A 83 -4.31 12.75 -1.10
C MET A 83 -4.03 14.14 -1.67
N SER A 84 -4.66 15.17 -1.09
CA SER A 84 -4.60 16.55 -1.56
C SER A 84 -3.43 17.38 -1.01
N VAL A 85 -2.78 16.91 0.06
CA VAL A 85 -1.56 17.51 0.64
C VAL A 85 -0.65 16.38 1.15
N PRO A 86 0.69 16.58 1.22
CA PRO A 86 1.63 15.50 1.56
C PRO A 86 1.70 15.23 3.08
N LEU A 87 0.55 15.06 3.72
CA LEU A 87 0.38 14.78 5.15
C LEU A 87 -0.80 13.82 5.31
N SER A 88 -0.56 12.54 5.41
CA SER A 88 -1.58 11.49 5.37
C SER A 88 -2.75 11.71 6.34
N LEU A 89 -2.46 12.08 7.59
CA LEU A 89 -3.49 12.29 8.61
C LEU A 89 -4.15 13.68 8.59
N ALA A 90 -3.63 14.62 7.80
CA ALA A 90 -4.16 15.98 7.70
C ALA A 90 -4.67 16.30 6.28
N SER A 91 -4.83 15.29 5.45
CA SER A 91 -5.24 15.42 4.05
C SER A 91 -6.63 14.85 3.83
N ASN A 92 -7.28 15.33 2.76
CA ASN A 92 -8.45 14.64 2.22
C ASN A 92 -7.97 13.50 1.31
N GLY A 93 -8.52 12.30 1.51
CA GLY A 93 -8.39 11.21 0.57
C GLY A 93 -9.07 11.56 -0.75
N LEU A 94 -8.39 11.32 -1.85
CA LEU A 94 -8.91 11.59 -3.19
C LEU A 94 -9.23 10.26 -3.89
N PRO A 95 -10.35 10.17 -4.61
CA PRO A 95 -10.65 9.01 -5.42
C PRO A 95 -9.64 8.88 -6.56
N TYR A 96 -9.25 7.66 -6.87
CA TYR A 96 -8.36 7.35 -8.00
C TYR A 96 -8.85 6.11 -8.75
N VAL A 97 -8.35 5.93 -9.94
CA VAL A 97 -8.56 4.72 -10.74
C VAL A 97 -7.22 4.16 -11.18
N VAL A 98 -7.17 2.86 -11.38
CA VAL A 98 -6.05 2.16 -11.99
C VAL A 98 -6.35 1.96 -13.47
N ASP A 99 -5.37 2.15 -14.34
CA ASP A 99 -5.55 2.05 -15.80
C ASP A 99 -6.14 0.69 -16.20
N SER A 100 -5.55 -0.40 -15.67
CA SER A 100 -6.05 -1.75 -15.91
C SER A 100 -5.52 -2.74 -14.87
N PHE A 101 -6.31 -3.75 -14.59
CA PHE A 101 -5.95 -4.93 -13.81
C PHE A 101 -6.82 -6.12 -14.20
N THR A 102 -6.35 -7.32 -13.89
CA THR A 102 -7.12 -8.55 -14.11
C THR A 102 -7.64 -9.08 -12.78
N VAL A 103 -8.94 -9.27 -12.66
CA VAL A 103 -9.54 -9.94 -11.51
C VAL A 103 -9.33 -11.45 -11.67
N THR A 104 -8.59 -12.05 -10.74
CA THR A 104 -8.21 -13.46 -10.74
C THR A 104 -8.92 -14.26 -9.65
N GLY A 105 -9.48 -13.57 -8.65
CA GLY A 105 -10.13 -14.23 -7.53
C GLY A 105 -10.76 -13.25 -6.54
N ARG A 106 -11.17 -13.81 -5.43
CA ARG A 106 -11.62 -13.08 -4.25
C ARG A 106 -11.17 -13.78 -2.98
N THR A 107 -10.99 -13.01 -1.91
CA THR A 107 -10.71 -13.53 -0.57
C THR A 107 -11.99 -13.71 0.24
N LEU A 108 -11.91 -14.51 1.30
CA LEU A 108 -12.98 -14.67 2.30
C LEU A 108 -12.37 -14.53 3.70
N GLY A 109 -13.05 -13.83 4.60
CA GLY A 109 -12.68 -13.76 6.01
C GLY A 109 -11.39 -12.94 6.25
N THR A 110 -11.21 -11.83 5.56
CA THR A 110 -10.01 -10.99 5.66
C THR A 110 -9.73 -10.49 7.07
N ASP A 111 -10.72 -9.95 7.76
CA ASP A 111 -10.57 -9.39 9.10
C ASP A 111 -10.15 -10.44 10.13
N GLU A 112 -10.74 -11.64 10.05
CA GLU A 112 -10.39 -12.77 10.93
C GLU A 112 -8.97 -13.28 10.62
N ALA A 113 -8.62 -13.40 9.34
CA ALA A 113 -7.30 -13.85 8.92
C ALA A 113 -6.19 -12.87 9.32
N GLU A 114 -6.42 -11.57 9.22
CA GLU A 114 -5.48 -10.53 9.67
C GLU A 114 -5.26 -10.62 11.18
N ALA A 115 -6.34 -10.71 11.97
CA ALA A 115 -6.26 -10.80 13.43
C ALA A 115 -5.54 -12.07 13.91
N GLU A 116 -5.67 -13.19 13.18
CA GLU A 116 -5.05 -14.46 13.51
C GLU A 116 -3.68 -14.68 12.84
N GLY A 117 -3.29 -13.80 11.90
CA GLY A 117 -2.07 -13.98 11.09
C GLY A 117 -2.13 -15.21 10.20
N THR A 118 -3.31 -15.65 9.81
CA THR A 118 -3.51 -16.84 8.96
C THR A 118 -3.54 -16.48 7.47
N PRO A 119 -3.10 -17.38 6.57
CA PRO A 119 -3.21 -17.15 5.13
C PRO A 119 -4.65 -16.95 4.68
N LEU A 120 -4.89 -15.96 3.83
CA LEU A 120 -6.19 -15.70 3.23
C LEU A 120 -6.66 -16.87 2.37
N LYS A 121 -7.93 -17.25 2.51
CA LYS A 121 -8.55 -18.21 1.60
C LYS A 121 -8.95 -17.53 0.30
N ILE A 122 -8.33 -17.95 -0.80
CA ILE A 122 -8.60 -17.41 -2.14
C ILE A 122 -9.53 -18.34 -2.91
N ILE A 123 -10.58 -17.75 -3.50
CA ILE A 123 -11.44 -18.42 -4.46
C ILE A 123 -11.13 -17.82 -5.85
N LEU A 124 -10.64 -18.63 -6.75
CA LEU A 124 -10.34 -18.19 -8.11
C LEU A 124 -11.63 -17.95 -8.91
N VAL A 125 -11.59 -16.97 -9.80
CA VAL A 125 -12.62 -16.75 -10.83
C VAL A 125 -12.13 -17.30 -12.17
N ASP A 126 -13.03 -17.94 -12.91
CA ASP A 126 -12.74 -18.51 -14.20
C ASP A 126 -13.88 -18.18 -15.19
N PRO A 127 -13.59 -17.55 -16.33
CA PRO A 127 -12.29 -16.98 -16.70
C PRO A 127 -11.95 -15.71 -15.89
N PRO A 128 -10.64 -15.38 -15.73
CA PRO A 128 -10.22 -14.07 -15.19
C PRO A 128 -10.76 -12.93 -16.05
N GLY A 129 -11.15 -11.84 -15.39
CA GLY A 129 -11.75 -10.68 -16.06
C GLY A 129 -10.83 -9.46 -16.04
N MET A 130 -10.58 -8.84 -17.22
CA MET A 130 -9.88 -7.56 -17.29
C MET A 130 -10.83 -6.42 -16.95
N VAL A 131 -10.35 -5.49 -16.14
CA VAL A 131 -11.05 -4.27 -15.73
C VAL A 131 -10.15 -3.09 -16.05
N THR A 132 -10.73 -2.01 -16.55
CA THR A 132 -10.01 -0.77 -16.90
C THR A 132 -10.63 0.44 -16.23
N GLU A 133 -9.83 1.46 -15.97
CA GLU A 133 -10.23 2.74 -15.39
C GLU A 133 -11.11 2.58 -14.14
N ALA A 134 -10.72 1.68 -13.25
CA ALA A 134 -11.46 1.37 -12.03
C ALA A 134 -10.52 1.19 -10.83
N MET A 135 -11.10 1.21 -9.65
CA MET A 135 -10.42 0.81 -8.41
C MET A 135 -10.78 -0.65 -8.09
N PRO A 136 -9.82 -1.50 -7.70
CA PRO A 136 -10.12 -2.83 -7.20
C PRO A 136 -11.11 -2.75 -6.04
N LEU A 137 -12.13 -3.62 -6.07
CA LEU A 137 -13.09 -3.72 -4.97
C LEU A 137 -12.47 -4.46 -3.80
N ASP A 138 -12.99 -4.21 -2.61
CA ASP A 138 -12.63 -4.94 -1.40
C ASP A 138 -12.74 -6.47 -1.62
N GLN A 139 -11.81 -7.20 -0.99
CA GLN A 139 -11.68 -8.65 -1.08
C GLN A 139 -11.46 -9.20 -2.50
N THR A 140 -11.08 -8.37 -3.45
CA THR A 140 -10.77 -8.79 -4.82
C THR A 140 -9.29 -9.15 -4.96
N VAL A 141 -8.99 -10.32 -5.51
CA VAL A 141 -7.63 -10.70 -5.89
C VAL A 141 -7.39 -10.25 -7.33
N VAL A 142 -6.40 -9.41 -7.51
CA VAL A 142 -6.07 -8.82 -8.81
C VAL A 142 -4.61 -9.08 -9.18
N SER A 143 -4.33 -9.09 -10.48
CA SER A 143 -2.99 -9.03 -11.02
C SER A 143 -2.83 -7.79 -11.90
N PHE A 144 -1.70 -7.13 -11.78
CA PHE A 144 -1.28 -6.04 -12.65
C PHE A 144 -0.33 -6.56 -13.71
N GLU A 145 -0.41 -6.02 -14.92
CA GLU A 145 0.60 -6.31 -15.94
C GLU A 145 1.96 -5.80 -15.43
N GLN A 146 2.95 -6.69 -15.49
CA GLN A 146 4.31 -6.26 -15.22
C GLN A 146 4.77 -5.37 -16.37
N SER A 147 5.17 -4.14 -16.06
CA SER A 147 5.89 -3.32 -17.03
C SER A 147 7.17 -4.09 -17.40
N SER A 148 7.30 -4.46 -18.67
CA SER A 148 8.57 -5.00 -19.16
C SER A 148 9.68 -3.97 -18.89
N PRO A 149 10.86 -4.39 -18.41
CA PRO A 149 11.97 -3.50 -18.14
C PRO A 149 12.48 -2.82 -19.40
#